data_c34b89a6a02299cfeff061b93cb82f76
#
_entry.id   c34b89a6a02299cfeff061b93cb82f76
#
_cell.length_a   1.000
_cell.length_b   1.000
_cell.length_c   1.000
_cell.angle_alpha   90.00
_cell.angle_beta   90.00
_cell.angle_gamma   90.00
#
_symmetry.space_group_name_H-M   'P 1'
#
loop_
_entity.id
_entity.type
_entity.pdbx_description
1 polymer ?
#
loop_
_entity_poly.entity_id
_entity_poly.type
_entity_poly.pdbx_seq_one_letter_code
_entity_poly.pdbx_strand_id
1 'polypeptide(L)'
;ATYLSYLPKEDFRYPLRVNSDSRGKFVEILQTSHSGQFSFFTADPGITRGGHYHHTKNEKFIVLRGKAKFRFYNLLTGETYEIVTDDQFIEAVGTCRGWAHDITNVGNDELIVALWANEIFDPEAPDTIAKPFRDLRLRL
;
A
#
# COMPACT_ATOMS: atom_id res chain seq x y z
N ALA A 1 8.49 29.60 -7.78
CA ALA A 1 7.63 30.66 -7.33
C ALA A 1 8.27 31.44 -6.18
N THR A 2 7.94 32.70 -6.11
CA THR A 2 8.51 33.64 -5.13
C THR A 2 8.36 33.15 -3.68
N TYR A 3 7.28 32.53 -3.39
CA TYR A 3 6.94 32.12 -2.05
C TYR A 3 7.86 30.99 -1.51
N LEU A 4 8.45 30.17 -2.38
CA LEU A 4 9.42 29.16 -1.97
C LEU A 4 10.73 29.75 -1.43
N SER A 5 11.08 30.98 -1.85
CA SER A 5 12.30 31.64 -1.39
C SER A 5 12.23 32.10 0.07
N TYR A 6 11.04 32.06 0.68
CA TYR A 6 10.85 32.42 2.09
C TYR A 6 10.82 31.21 3.02
N LEU A 7 11.01 29.98 2.49
CA LEU A 7 11.04 28.80 3.35
C LEU A 7 12.30 28.84 4.24
N PRO A 8 12.14 28.82 5.59
CA PRO A 8 13.29 28.78 6.49
C PRO A 8 14.13 27.52 6.29
N LYS A 9 15.44 27.64 6.46
CA LYS A 9 16.35 26.51 6.28
C LYS A 9 16.06 25.34 7.20
N GLU A 10 15.60 25.59 8.41
CA GLU A 10 15.20 24.58 9.38
C GLU A 10 14.00 23.75 8.90
N ASP A 11 13.21 24.29 7.97
CA ASP A 11 12.05 23.59 7.39
C ASP A 11 12.39 22.78 6.14
N PHE A 12 13.66 22.78 5.70
CA PHE A 12 14.11 21.95 4.59
C PHE A 12 14.05 20.45 4.89
N ARG A 13 13.99 20.10 6.16
CA ARG A 13 13.79 18.70 6.60
C ARG A 13 12.82 18.67 7.78
N TYR A 14 12.04 17.62 7.83
CA TYR A 14 11.12 17.39 8.94
C TYR A 14 10.93 15.89 9.13
N PRO A 15 10.74 15.43 10.34
CA PRO A 15 10.52 14.01 10.60
C PRO A 15 9.12 13.60 10.12
N LEU A 16 9.02 12.37 9.64
CA LEU A 16 7.75 11.76 9.33
C LEU A 16 7.31 10.86 10.50
N ARG A 17 6.01 10.76 10.68
CA ARG A 17 5.45 9.83 11.67
C ARG A 17 5.63 8.40 11.17
N VAL A 18 6.26 7.57 12.00
CA VAL A 18 6.44 6.16 11.72
C VAL A 18 5.46 5.36 12.57
N ASN A 19 4.61 4.58 11.92
CA ASN A 19 3.71 3.64 12.58
C ASN A 19 4.33 2.25 12.48
N SER A 20 4.70 1.66 13.61
CA SER A 20 5.36 0.36 13.68
C SER A 20 4.50 -0.65 14.41
N ASP A 21 4.49 -1.87 13.91
CA ASP A 21 3.88 -3.03 14.59
C ASP A 21 4.68 -4.29 14.24
N SER A 22 4.14 -5.49 14.57
CA SER A 22 4.82 -6.75 14.32
C SER A 22 5.03 -7.07 12.82
N ARG A 23 4.32 -6.41 11.93
CA ARG A 23 4.43 -6.61 10.47
C ARG A 23 5.58 -5.81 9.86
N GLY A 24 5.92 -4.66 10.45
CA GLY A 24 6.91 -3.73 9.93
C GLY A 24 6.48 -2.29 10.17
N LYS A 25 6.84 -1.40 9.26
CA LYS A 25 6.58 0.03 9.38
C LYS A 25 5.61 0.49 8.29
N PHE A 26 4.80 1.49 8.63
CA PHE A 26 3.97 2.23 7.66
C PHE A 26 4.22 3.73 7.86
N VAL A 27 4.55 4.44 6.79
CA VAL A 27 4.86 5.87 6.83
C VAL A 27 4.10 6.60 5.72
N GLU A 28 3.31 7.58 6.10
CA GLU A 28 2.74 8.53 5.15
C GLU A 28 3.79 9.57 4.78
N ILE A 29 4.06 9.73 3.49
CA ILE A 29 5.02 10.70 3.01
C ILE A 29 4.34 12.01 2.68
N LEU A 30 3.17 11.94 2.04
CA LEU A 30 2.44 13.11 1.56
C LEU A 30 0.95 12.84 1.55
N GLN A 31 0.18 13.79 2.06
CA GLN A 31 -1.27 13.85 1.90
C GLN A 31 -1.64 15.14 1.18
N THR A 32 -2.53 15.05 0.21
CA THR A 32 -3.08 16.21 -0.47
C THR A 32 -4.60 16.10 -0.50
N SER A 33 -5.29 17.23 -0.47
CA SER A 33 -6.76 17.23 -0.49
C SER A 33 -7.36 16.78 -1.82
N HIS A 34 -6.59 16.81 -2.90
CA HIS A 34 -7.08 16.51 -4.25
C HIS A 34 -6.31 15.43 -5.01
N SER A 35 -5.09 15.13 -4.59
CA SER A 35 -4.18 14.23 -5.32
C SER A 35 -3.90 12.93 -4.58
N GLY A 36 -4.61 12.69 -3.48
CA GLY A 36 -4.47 11.45 -2.72
C GLY A 36 -3.33 11.44 -1.72
N GLN A 37 -2.91 10.24 -1.36
CA GLN A 37 -1.93 9.97 -0.31
C GLN A 37 -0.78 9.14 -0.89
N PHE A 38 0.43 9.52 -0.57
CA PHE A 38 1.65 8.78 -0.90
C PHE A 38 2.29 8.26 0.39
N SER A 39 2.58 6.95 0.42
CA SER A 39 3.06 6.27 1.62
C SER A 39 4.06 5.18 1.26
N PHE A 40 4.73 4.62 2.24
CA PHE A 40 5.43 3.35 2.07
C PHE A 40 5.24 2.47 3.30
N PHE A 41 5.45 1.18 3.11
CA PHE A 41 5.50 0.22 4.21
C PHE A 41 6.68 -0.72 4.04
N THR A 42 7.04 -1.35 5.14
CA THR A 42 8.03 -2.43 5.14
C THR A 42 7.38 -3.71 5.66
N ALA A 43 7.96 -4.84 5.31
CA ALA A 43 7.54 -6.13 5.83
C ALA A 43 8.75 -7.06 5.93
N ASP A 44 8.86 -7.75 7.05
CA ASP A 44 9.90 -8.77 7.23
C ASP A 44 9.59 -10.01 6.36
N PRO A 45 10.59 -10.86 6.09
CA PRO A 45 10.36 -12.07 5.31
C PRO A 45 9.21 -12.92 5.84
N GLY A 46 8.34 -13.37 4.94
CA GLY A 46 7.18 -14.19 5.25
C GLY A 46 5.95 -13.41 5.74
N ILE A 47 6.07 -12.12 5.97
CA ILE A 47 4.96 -11.29 6.47
C ILE A 47 4.03 -10.92 5.32
N THR A 48 2.72 -11.00 5.60
CA THR A 48 1.65 -10.56 4.70
C THR A 48 0.99 -9.31 5.25
N ARG A 49 0.79 -8.32 4.39
CA ARG A 49 0.07 -7.09 4.70
C ARG A 49 -1.14 -6.96 3.78
N GLY A 50 -2.20 -6.31 4.27
CA GLY A 50 -3.41 -6.12 3.50
C GLY A 50 -4.52 -7.10 3.90
N GLY A 51 -5.15 -7.75 2.93
CA GLY A 51 -6.32 -8.58 3.17
C GLY A 51 -7.58 -7.74 3.28
N HIS A 52 -7.69 -6.71 2.44
CA HIS A 52 -8.81 -5.77 2.42
C HIS A 52 -9.16 -5.39 0.99
N TYR A 53 -10.30 -4.75 0.85
CA TYR A 53 -10.74 -4.20 -0.43
C TYR A 53 -11.31 -2.79 -0.24
N HIS A 54 -11.49 -2.08 -1.34
CA HIS A 54 -12.02 -0.72 -1.35
C HIS A 54 -13.22 -0.63 -2.28
N HIS A 55 -14.18 0.24 -1.91
CA HIS A 55 -15.32 0.55 -2.77
C HIS A 55 -14.98 1.58 -3.85
N THR A 56 -14.16 2.57 -3.52
CA THR A 56 -13.87 3.71 -4.41
C THR A 56 -12.40 3.95 -4.66
N LYS A 57 -11.52 3.44 -3.81
CA LYS A 57 -10.08 3.67 -3.92
C LYS A 57 -9.45 2.90 -5.04
N ASN A 58 -8.53 3.55 -5.73
CA ASN A 58 -7.53 2.93 -6.57
C ASN A 58 -6.17 3.13 -5.92
N GLU A 59 -5.35 2.11 -5.95
CA GLU A 59 -4.01 2.15 -5.38
C GLU A 59 -3.00 1.69 -6.40
N LYS A 60 -1.79 2.23 -6.30
CA LYS A 60 -0.64 1.78 -7.08
C LYS A 60 0.51 1.50 -6.15
N PHE A 61 1.16 0.36 -6.35
CA PHE A 61 2.27 -0.12 -5.53
C PHE A 61 3.50 -0.27 -6.39
N ILE A 62 4.65 0.05 -5.80
CA ILE A 62 5.96 -0.16 -6.42
C ILE A 62 6.86 -0.81 -5.39
N VAL A 63 7.43 -1.97 -5.73
CA VAL A 63 8.43 -2.62 -4.89
C VAL A 63 9.76 -1.89 -5.07
N LEU A 64 10.23 -1.26 -4.01
CA LEU A 64 11.51 -0.53 -4.03
C LEU A 64 12.67 -1.41 -3.64
N ARG A 65 12.44 -2.40 -2.78
CA ARG A 65 13.45 -3.36 -2.32
C ARG A 65 12.79 -4.67 -1.96
N GLY A 66 13.37 -5.77 -2.42
CA GLY A 66 12.93 -7.11 -2.09
C GLY A 66 12.04 -7.71 -3.15
N LYS A 67 11.33 -8.76 -2.76
CA LYS A 67 10.45 -9.53 -3.64
C LYS A 67 9.09 -9.72 -2.98
N ALA A 68 8.04 -9.36 -3.71
CA ALA A 68 6.68 -9.38 -3.19
C ALA A 68 5.78 -10.26 -4.06
N LYS A 69 4.83 -10.91 -3.41
CA LYS A 69 3.73 -11.60 -4.06
C LYS A 69 2.44 -10.86 -3.73
N PHE A 70 1.80 -10.35 -4.76
CA PHE A 70 0.47 -9.74 -4.68
C PHE A 70 -0.56 -10.80 -5.01
N ARG A 71 -1.57 -10.97 -4.15
CA ARG A 71 -2.72 -11.82 -4.43
C ARG A 71 -3.96 -10.98 -4.56
N PHE A 72 -4.77 -11.28 -5.57
CA PHE A 72 -6.00 -10.57 -5.87
C PHE A 72 -7.18 -11.53 -5.89
N TYR A 73 -8.31 -11.06 -5.39
CA TYR A 73 -9.55 -11.81 -5.36
C TYR A 73 -10.69 -10.91 -5.82
N ASN A 74 -11.35 -11.29 -6.92
CA ASN A 74 -12.50 -10.55 -7.44
C ASN A 74 -13.74 -10.90 -6.61
N LEU A 75 -14.33 -9.91 -5.97
CA LEU A 75 -15.47 -10.11 -5.07
C LEU A 75 -16.75 -10.51 -5.80
N LEU A 76 -16.88 -10.18 -7.08
CA LEU A 76 -18.05 -10.51 -7.88
C LEU A 76 -17.95 -11.89 -8.54
N THR A 77 -16.81 -12.20 -9.11
CA THR A 77 -16.62 -13.40 -9.92
C THR A 77 -15.93 -14.55 -9.20
N GLY A 78 -15.27 -14.25 -8.07
CA GLY A 78 -14.44 -15.23 -7.36
C GLY A 78 -13.10 -15.51 -8.05
N GLU A 79 -12.79 -14.82 -9.15
CA GLU A 79 -11.52 -14.97 -9.84
C GLU A 79 -10.36 -14.58 -8.93
N THR A 80 -9.28 -15.36 -8.98
CA THR A 80 -8.04 -15.07 -8.26
C THR A 80 -6.92 -14.82 -9.25
N TYR A 81 -5.97 -13.97 -8.83
CA TYR A 81 -4.82 -13.62 -9.66
C TYR A 81 -3.63 -13.34 -8.75
N GLU A 82 -2.45 -13.76 -9.17
CA GLU A 82 -1.22 -13.53 -8.42
C GLU A 82 -0.18 -12.86 -9.31
N ILE A 83 0.54 -11.90 -8.72
CA ILE A 83 1.69 -11.24 -9.35
C ILE A 83 2.86 -11.37 -8.40
N VAL A 84 3.99 -11.84 -8.92
CA VAL A 84 5.27 -11.80 -8.20
C VAL A 84 6.15 -10.76 -8.89
N THR A 85 6.63 -9.80 -8.12
CA THR A 85 7.49 -8.72 -8.64
C THR A 85 8.59 -8.41 -7.64
N ASP A 86 9.68 -7.83 -8.10
CA ASP A 86 10.85 -7.53 -7.28
C ASP A 86 11.49 -6.20 -7.69
N ASP A 87 12.59 -5.87 -7.02
CA ASP A 87 13.34 -4.64 -7.25
C ASP A 87 14.26 -4.67 -8.47
N GLN A 88 14.35 -5.78 -9.17
CA GLN A 88 15.20 -5.92 -10.37
C GLN A 88 14.47 -5.45 -11.63
N PHE A 89 13.14 -5.52 -11.62
CA PHE A 89 12.31 -5.05 -12.72
C PHE A 89 11.23 -4.14 -12.14
N ILE A 90 11.45 -2.83 -12.20
CA ILE A 90 10.56 -1.86 -11.58
C ILE A 90 9.27 -1.73 -12.37
N GLU A 91 8.15 -2.04 -11.72
CA GLU A 91 6.82 -1.94 -12.30
C GLU A 91 5.81 -1.48 -11.25
N ALA A 92 4.73 -0.87 -11.71
CA ALA A 92 3.62 -0.51 -10.85
C ALA A 92 2.58 -1.63 -10.86
N VAL A 93 2.14 -2.03 -9.67
CA VAL A 93 1.02 -2.95 -9.50
C VAL A 93 -0.18 -2.13 -9.07
N GLY A 94 -1.21 -2.09 -9.90
CA GLY A 94 -2.44 -1.33 -9.64
C GLY A 94 -3.53 -2.21 -9.09
N THR A 95 -4.30 -1.66 -8.15
CA THR A 95 -5.51 -2.27 -7.64
C THR A 95 -6.70 -1.39 -7.97
N CYS A 96 -7.87 -1.97 -8.06
CA CYS A 96 -9.10 -1.22 -8.29
C CYS A 96 -10.20 -1.76 -7.38
N ARG A 97 -11.28 -1.00 -7.28
CA ARG A 97 -12.43 -1.41 -6.49
C ARG A 97 -13.01 -2.74 -6.98
N GLY A 98 -13.59 -3.48 -6.07
CA GLY A 98 -14.15 -4.80 -6.35
C GLY A 98 -13.17 -5.95 -6.24
N TRP A 99 -11.89 -5.65 -6.00
CA TRP A 99 -10.85 -6.64 -5.76
C TRP A 99 -10.28 -6.50 -4.37
N ALA A 100 -10.27 -7.59 -3.63
CA ALA A 100 -9.48 -7.69 -2.40
C ALA A 100 -8.05 -8.04 -2.77
N HIS A 101 -7.09 -7.60 -1.97
CA HIS A 101 -5.69 -7.91 -2.21
C HIS A 101 -4.89 -8.03 -0.92
N ASP A 102 -3.81 -8.77 -0.98
CA ASP A 102 -2.76 -8.77 0.03
C ASP A 102 -1.39 -8.83 -0.63
N ILE A 103 -0.37 -8.51 0.15
CA ILE A 103 1.02 -8.44 -0.30
C ILE A 103 1.87 -9.18 0.69
N THR A 104 2.61 -10.19 0.22
CA THR A 104 3.48 -11.02 1.04
C THR A 104 4.94 -10.83 0.65
N ASN A 105 5.80 -10.63 1.63
CA ASN A 105 7.24 -10.68 1.40
C ASN A 105 7.67 -12.12 1.16
N VAL A 106 8.01 -12.45 -0.07
CA VAL A 106 8.48 -13.78 -0.47
C VAL A 106 9.99 -13.83 -0.70
N GLY A 107 10.69 -12.75 -0.36
CA GLY A 107 12.14 -12.66 -0.40
C GLY A 107 12.79 -13.03 0.93
N ASN A 108 14.11 -12.84 1.00
CA ASN A 108 14.92 -13.19 2.17
C ASN A 108 15.28 -11.97 3.03
N ASP A 109 15.03 -10.77 2.54
CA ASP A 109 15.35 -9.51 3.21
C ASP A 109 14.09 -8.68 3.43
N GLU A 110 14.21 -7.56 4.14
CA GLU A 110 13.13 -6.63 4.34
C GLU A 110 12.56 -6.13 3.01
N LEU A 111 11.25 -6.23 2.86
CA LEU A 111 10.52 -5.68 1.71
C LEU A 111 10.21 -4.22 1.98
N ILE A 112 10.40 -3.37 0.98
CA ILE A 112 9.99 -1.96 1.01
C ILE A 112 9.09 -1.70 -0.20
N VAL A 113 7.87 -1.24 0.06
CA VAL A 113 6.87 -0.97 -0.97
C VAL A 113 6.37 0.46 -0.81
N ALA A 114 6.48 1.24 -1.88
CA ALA A 114 5.84 2.55 -1.98
C ALA A 114 4.44 2.39 -2.56
N LEU A 115 3.51 3.20 -2.10
CA LEU A 115 2.13 3.16 -2.60
C LEU A 115 1.54 4.55 -2.68
N TRP A 116 0.67 4.72 -3.68
CA TRP A 116 -0.18 5.88 -3.84
C TRP A 116 -1.64 5.42 -3.83
N ALA A 117 -2.48 6.17 -3.12
CA ALA A 117 -3.93 5.98 -3.12
C ALA A 117 -4.60 7.27 -3.55
N ASN A 118 -5.66 7.18 -4.35
CA ASN A 118 -6.36 8.36 -4.84
C ASN A 118 -7.17 9.10 -3.78
N GLU A 119 -7.39 8.47 -2.63
CA GLU A 119 -8.12 9.05 -1.50
C GLU A 119 -7.31 8.95 -0.23
N ILE A 120 -7.50 9.93 0.67
CA ILE A 120 -6.91 9.92 2.00
C ILE A 120 -7.72 8.96 2.87
N PHE A 121 -7.02 8.11 3.63
CA PHE A 121 -7.67 7.24 4.60
C PHE A 121 -8.29 8.06 5.74
N ASP A 122 -9.59 7.86 5.98
CA ASP A 122 -10.32 8.46 7.09
C ASP A 122 -10.82 7.34 8.00
N PRO A 123 -10.27 7.22 9.24
CA PRO A 123 -10.69 6.18 10.18
C PRO A 123 -12.16 6.26 10.59
N GLU A 124 -12.79 7.44 10.51
CA GLU A 124 -14.19 7.64 10.90
C GLU A 124 -15.18 7.31 9.78
N ALA A 125 -14.71 7.31 8.53
CA ALA A 125 -15.52 6.98 7.37
C ALA A 125 -14.73 6.07 6.41
N PRO A 126 -14.30 4.87 6.88
CA PRO A 126 -13.42 4.02 6.07
C PRO A 126 -14.17 3.41 4.90
N ASP A 127 -13.60 3.54 3.71
CA ASP A 127 -14.02 2.80 2.52
C ASP A 127 -13.33 1.42 2.45
N THR A 128 -12.44 1.17 3.38
CA THR A 128 -11.65 -0.07 3.46
C THR A 128 -12.34 -1.06 4.38
N ILE A 129 -12.62 -2.25 3.86
CA ILE A 129 -13.20 -3.34 4.63
C ILE A 129 -12.16 -4.44 4.78
N ALA A 130 -11.77 -4.71 6.04
CA ALA A 130 -10.78 -5.74 6.33
C ALA A 130 -11.42 -7.12 6.21
N LYS A 131 -10.93 -7.91 5.25
CA LYS A 131 -11.31 -9.30 5.05
C LYS A 131 -10.06 -10.10 4.74
N PRO A 132 -9.66 -11.04 5.61
CA PRO A 132 -8.59 -11.96 5.26
C PRO A 132 -8.91 -12.72 3.98
N PHE A 133 -7.93 -12.87 3.12
CA PHE A 133 -8.10 -13.49 1.81
C PHE A 133 -8.77 -14.88 1.91
N ARG A 134 -8.39 -15.66 2.90
CA ARG A 134 -8.97 -17.00 3.17
C ARG A 134 -10.48 -16.94 3.43
N ASP A 135 -10.95 -15.90 4.13
CA ASP A 135 -12.37 -15.77 4.48
C ASP A 135 -13.22 -15.44 3.26
N LEU A 136 -12.66 -14.69 2.31
CA LEU A 136 -13.33 -14.38 1.05
C LEU A 136 -13.53 -15.64 0.21
N ARG A 137 -12.57 -16.56 0.23
CA ARG A 137 -12.67 -17.85 -0.48
C ARG A 137 -13.75 -18.75 0.08
N LEU A 138 -13.99 -18.70 1.38
CA LEU A 138 -15.01 -19.54 2.02
C LEU A 138 -16.44 -19.14 1.67
N ARG A 139 -16.64 -17.97 1.09
CA ARG A 139 -17.96 -17.49 0.66
C ARG A 139 -18.39 -18.00 -0.71
N LEU A 140 -17.50 -18.63 -1.40
CA LEU A 140 -17.75 -19.21 -2.72
C LEU A 140 -18.08 -20.68 -2.60
#